data_25f142dde34511fa2e229b01e5590da7
#
_entry.id   25f142dde34511fa2e229b01e5590da7
#
_cell.length_a   1.000
_cell.length_b   1.000
_cell.length_c   1.000
_cell.angle_alpha   90.00
_cell.angle_beta   90.00
_cell.angle_gamma   90.00
#
_symmetry.space_group_name_H-M   'P 1'
#
loop_
_entity.id
_entity.type
_entity.pdbx_description
1 polymer ?
#
loop_
_entity_poly.entity_id
_entity_poly.type
_entity_poly.pdbx_seq_one_letter_code
_entity_poly.pdbx_strand_id
1 'polypeptide(L)'
;MKYTDTELETILSKLIASTRSPRGRFSAVASYPQLEKRLKPHIRCLVPTRMRILAAAAAVILLCLSVGTVYLYMQPTSLQTVSTMAETRNVILPDGSSVLLNRHSSLSYPKRFKSDNREVQLTGEAYFEVSKDQKHPFIVQTEHINVQVLGTHFNVDAYRNNPEVKTTLLTGSVAVSNKSNSVRMILKPNEIAIYNKVGNKLTRQVTKNAKDEISWRDGEFIFDNLPLGEIARELSNSFDTPIHIADTSLQSYRISARFRNGEDLETILSVLHHAGYFNYSQNNKQIVITTKPDLK
;
A
#
# COMPACT_ATOMS: atom_id res chain seq x y z
N MET A 1 -11.84 -86.63 11.81
CA MET A 1 -10.39 -86.34 11.81
C MET A 1 -10.21 -85.10 10.97
N LYS A 2 -9.75 -84.04 11.60
CA LYS A 2 -9.37 -82.82 10.84
C LYS A 2 -7.87 -82.83 10.72
N TYR A 3 -7.37 -82.89 9.51
CA TYR A 3 -5.92 -82.79 9.21
C TYR A 3 -5.53 -81.32 9.40
N THR A 4 -4.33 -81.09 9.92
CA THR A 4 -3.78 -79.75 9.99
C THR A 4 -3.19 -79.35 8.61
N ASP A 5 -3.16 -78.07 8.28
CA ASP A 5 -2.69 -77.58 6.98
C ASP A 5 -1.29 -78.11 6.60
N THR A 6 -0.42 -78.28 7.62
CA THR A 6 0.92 -78.87 7.44
C THR A 6 0.89 -80.37 7.10
N GLU A 7 -0.08 -81.16 7.65
CA GLU A 7 -0.25 -82.56 7.28
C GLU A 7 -0.84 -82.72 5.88
N LEU A 8 -1.76 -81.85 5.50
CA LEU A 8 -2.32 -81.78 4.14
C LEU A 8 -1.24 -81.44 3.09
N GLU A 9 -0.37 -80.49 3.37
CA GLU A 9 0.76 -80.14 2.49
C GLU A 9 1.76 -81.30 2.36
N THR A 10 2.02 -82.04 3.44
CA THR A 10 2.93 -83.17 3.43
C THR A 10 2.33 -84.33 2.62
N ILE A 11 1.01 -84.61 2.73
CA ILE A 11 0.30 -85.64 1.96
C ILE A 11 0.24 -85.25 0.48
N LEU A 12 -0.05 -83.96 0.22
CA LEU A 12 -0.08 -83.43 -1.15
C LEU A 12 1.25 -83.53 -1.87
N SER A 13 2.35 -83.20 -1.16
CA SER A 13 3.69 -83.30 -1.69
C SER A 13 4.13 -84.73 -1.97
N LYS A 14 3.75 -85.72 -1.13
CA LYS A 14 3.96 -87.12 -1.36
C LYS A 14 3.14 -87.67 -2.54
N LEU A 15 1.89 -87.25 -2.66
CA LEU A 15 1.04 -87.59 -3.80
C LEU A 15 1.59 -87.08 -5.13
N ILE A 16 2.03 -85.86 -5.14
CA ILE A 16 2.64 -85.20 -6.30
C ILE A 16 3.95 -85.90 -6.68
N ALA A 17 4.78 -86.34 -5.72
CA ALA A 17 6.03 -87.02 -5.93
C ALA A 17 5.81 -88.48 -6.46
N SER A 18 4.65 -89.11 -6.11
CA SER A 18 4.33 -90.50 -6.57
C SER A 18 3.67 -90.59 -7.94
N THR A 19 3.15 -89.47 -8.51
CA THR A 19 2.58 -89.46 -9.87
C THR A 19 3.68 -89.41 -10.90
N ARG A 20 3.95 -90.59 -11.48
CA ARG A 20 4.88 -90.71 -12.65
C ARG A 20 4.14 -90.17 -13.90
N SER A 21 4.73 -89.17 -14.52
CA SER A 21 4.33 -88.75 -15.87
C SER A 21 4.44 -89.87 -16.85
N PRO A 22 3.46 -90.13 -17.76
CA PRO A 22 3.43 -91.26 -18.70
C PRO A 22 4.62 -91.29 -19.70
N ARG A 23 5.58 -90.42 -19.71
CA ARG A 23 6.77 -90.38 -20.57
C ARG A 23 8.00 -89.78 -19.86
N GLY A 24 8.00 -89.62 -18.54
CA GLY A 24 9.18 -89.16 -17.77
C GLY A 24 9.69 -87.76 -18.09
N ARG A 25 9.03 -87.04 -18.99
CA ARG A 25 9.53 -85.69 -19.47
C ARG A 25 9.14 -84.50 -18.63
N PHE A 26 8.18 -84.64 -17.71
CA PHE A 26 7.72 -83.49 -16.86
C PHE A 26 7.57 -84.00 -15.42
N SER A 27 8.39 -83.46 -14.52
CA SER A 27 8.19 -83.64 -13.10
C SER A 27 7.09 -82.65 -12.64
N ALA A 28 6.10 -83.16 -11.91
CA ALA A 28 5.03 -82.34 -11.33
C ALA A 28 5.63 -81.21 -10.46
N VAL A 29 6.68 -81.50 -9.69
CA VAL A 29 7.39 -80.57 -8.83
C VAL A 29 8.12 -79.46 -9.63
N ALA A 30 8.64 -79.73 -10.82
CA ALA A 30 9.32 -78.78 -11.65
C ALA A 30 8.34 -77.86 -12.46
N SER A 31 7.13 -78.37 -12.72
CA SER A 31 6.12 -77.71 -13.55
C SER A 31 5.23 -76.76 -12.70
N TYR A 32 5.08 -77.07 -11.41
CA TYR A 32 4.22 -76.30 -10.52
C TYR A 32 4.57 -74.79 -10.42
N PRO A 33 5.84 -74.39 -10.23
CA PRO A 33 6.18 -72.97 -10.18
C PRO A 33 5.93 -72.21 -11.48
N GLN A 34 6.03 -72.92 -12.63
CA GLN A 34 5.72 -72.31 -13.94
C GLN A 34 4.21 -72.17 -14.16
N LEU A 35 3.41 -73.13 -13.67
CA LEU A 35 1.96 -73.06 -13.68
C LEU A 35 1.43 -71.96 -12.76
N GLU A 36 1.96 -71.89 -11.56
CA GLU A 36 1.62 -70.83 -10.57
C GLU A 36 1.92 -69.43 -11.13
N LYS A 37 3.04 -69.24 -11.80
CA LYS A 37 3.37 -67.97 -12.49
C LYS A 37 2.37 -67.62 -13.61
N ARG A 38 1.82 -68.63 -14.30
CA ARG A 38 0.81 -68.43 -15.35
C ARG A 38 -0.60 -68.24 -14.79
N LEU A 39 -0.90 -68.79 -13.61
CA LEU A 39 -2.19 -68.72 -12.94
C LEU A 39 -2.35 -67.52 -12.03
N LYS A 40 -1.25 -66.78 -11.74
CA LYS A 40 -1.41 -65.48 -11.01
C LYS A 40 -2.26 -64.56 -11.89
N PRO A 41 -3.50 -64.30 -11.51
CA PRO A 41 -4.34 -63.42 -12.29
C PRO A 41 -3.65 -62.07 -12.32
N HIS A 42 -3.32 -61.56 -13.49
CA HIS A 42 -3.04 -60.13 -13.66
C HIS A 42 -4.37 -59.42 -13.36
N ILE A 43 -4.59 -59.08 -12.08
CA ILE A 43 -5.71 -58.22 -11.69
C ILE A 43 -5.36 -56.85 -12.29
N ARG A 44 -5.65 -56.68 -13.57
CA ARG A 44 -5.79 -55.34 -14.13
C ARG A 44 -7.08 -54.83 -13.50
N CYS A 45 -6.96 -53.94 -12.50
CA CYS A 45 -8.07 -53.11 -12.08
C CYS A 45 -8.55 -52.33 -13.31
N LEU A 46 -9.45 -52.93 -14.07
CA LEU A 46 -10.16 -52.26 -15.15
C LEU A 46 -11.11 -51.31 -14.51
N VAL A 47 -10.61 -50.12 -14.12
CA VAL A 47 -11.47 -49.01 -13.77
C VAL A 47 -12.38 -48.80 -14.98
N PRO A 48 -13.70 -48.98 -14.84
CA PRO A 48 -14.63 -48.92 -15.97
C PRO A 48 -14.46 -47.59 -16.67
N THR A 49 -14.44 -47.58 -17.99
CA THR A 49 -14.16 -46.39 -18.81
C THR A 49 -15.03 -45.18 -18.40
N ARG A 50 -16.26 -45.46 -17.97
CA ARG A 50 -17.16 -44.41 -17.40
C ARG A 50 -16.61 -43.73 -16.16
N MET A 51 -15.94 -44.46 -15.25
CA MET A 51 -15.34 -43.93 -14.05
C MET A 51 -14.09 -43.05 -14.38
N ARG A 52 -13.33 -43.42 -15.41
CA ARG A 52 -12.19 -42.60 -15.90
C ARG A 52 -12.67 -41.30 -16.52
N ILE A 53 -13.76 -41.34 -17.29
CA ILE A 53 -14.36 -40.16 -17.90
C ILE A 53 -14.90 -39.24 -16.79
N LEU A 54 -15.60 -39.78 -15.78
CA LEU A 54 -16.10 -39.00 -14.63
C LEU A 54 -14.94 -38.39 -13.81
N ALA A 55 -13.87 -39.13 -13.56
CA ALA A 55 -12.69 -38.62 -12.87
C ALA A 55 -11.98 -37.52 -13.66
N ALA A 56 -11.87 -37.67 -14.99
CA ALA A 56 -11.31 -36.62 -15.85
C ALA A 56 -12.18 -35.37 -15.88
N ALA A 57 -13.51 -35.52 -15.96
CA ALA A 57 -14.45 -34.40 -15.90
C ALA A 57 -14.36 -33.66 -14.55
N ALA A 58 -14.29 -34.40 -13.43
CA ALA A 58 -14.12 -33.79 -12.10
C ALA A 58 -12.79 -33.03 -11.98
N ALA A 59 -11.70 -33.59 -12.52
CA ALA A 59 -10.40 -32.93 -12.54
C ALA A 59 -10.42 -31.63 -13.35
N VAL A 60 -11.09 -31.61 -14.51
CA VAL A 60 -11.26 -30.41 -15.34
C VAL A 60 -12.09 -29.36 -14.59
N ILE A 61 -13.18 -29.75 -13.94
CA ILE A 61 -14.01 -28.82 -13.15
C ILE A 61 -13.20 -28.22 -12.01
N LEU A 62 -12.42 -29.02 -11.26
CA LEU A 62 -11.58 -28.54 -10.18
C LEU A 62 -10.49 -27.58 -10.71
N LEU A 63 -9.91 -27.90 -11.87
CA LEU A 63 -8.93 -27.01 -12.53
C LEU A 63 -9.59 -25.68 -12.93
N CYS A 64 -10.76 -25.73 -13.56
CA CYS A 64 -11.49 -24.49 -13.93
C CYS A 64 -11.88 -23.66 -12.70
N LEU A 65 -12.33 -24.30 -11.61
CA LEU A 65 -12.64 -23.62 -10.36
C LEU A 65 -11.38 -23.02 -9.74
N SER A 66 -10.26 -23.74 -9.72
CA SER A 66 -9.00 -23.20 -9.16
C SER A 66 -8.47 -22.04 -10.01
N VAL A 67 -8.47 -22.15 -11.33
CA VAL A 67 -8.09 -21.06 -12.23
C VAL A 67 -9.05 -19.88 -12.09
N GLY A 68 -10.35 -20.14 -12.02
CA GLY A 68 -11.38 -19.10 -11.81
C GLY A 68 -11.21 -18.36 -10.48
N THR A 69 -10.96 -19.08 -9.39
CA THR A 69 -10.71 -18.45 -8.07
C THR A 69 -9.43 -17.63 -8.07
N VAL A 70 -8.33 -18.14 -8.65
CA VAL A 70 -7.07 -17.39 -8.81
C VAL A 70 -7.29 -16.15 -9.67
N TYR A 71 -8.01 -16.26 -10.79
CA TYR A 71 -8.33 -15.13 -11.66
C TYR A 71 -9.14 -14.05 -10.93
N LEU A 72 -10.19 -14.42 -10.18
CA LEU A 72 -11.00 -13.49 -9.37
C LEU A 72 -10.17 -12.84 -8.25
N TYR A 73 -9.25 -13.59 -7.66
CA TYR A 73 -8.37 -13.07 -6.61
C TYR A 73 -7.31 -12.10 -7.17
N MET A 74 -6.80 -12.37 -8.36
CA MET A 74 -5.79 -11.55 -9.04
C MET A 74 -6.37 -10.30 -9.73
N GLN A 75 -7.71 -10.17 -9.82
CA GLN A 75 -8.29 -8.97 -10.42
C GLN A 75 -7.86 -7.71 -9.64
N PRO A 76 -7.31 -6.69 -10.33
CA PRO A 76 -6.93 -5.44 -9.69
C PRO A 76 -8.17 -4.82 -9.05
N THR A 77 -8.06 -4.45 -7.79
CA THR A 77 -9.14 -3.75 -7.09
C THR A 77 -9.31 -2.38 -7.74
N SER A 78 -10.54 -2.06 -8.17
CA SER A 78 -10.82 -0.73 -8.73
C SER A 78 -10.44 0.37 -7.73
N LEU A 79 -9.63 1.31 -8.18
CA LEU A 79 -9.28 2.48 -7.39
C LEU A 79 -10.45 3.46 -7.37
N GLN A 80 -10.68 4.05 -6.21
CA GLN A 80 -11.54 5.22 -6.02
C GLN A 80 -10.63 6.43 -5.87
N THR A 81 -10.96 7.51 -6.57
CA THR A 81 -10.24 8.78 -6.43
C THR A 81 -11.20 9.82 -5.90
N VAL A 82 -10.81 10.49 -4.83
CA VAL A 82 -11.49 11.64 -4.25
C VAL A 82 -10.58 12.84 -4.44
N SER A 83 -11.10 13.90 -5.01
CA SER A 83 -10.39 15.16 -5.20
C SER A 83 -11.15 16.31 -4.56
N THR A 84 -10.40 17.29 -4.09
CA THR A 84 -10.89 18.55 -3.54
C THR A 84 -10.55 19.70 -4.48
N MET A 85 -11.39 20.73 -4.47
CA MET A 85 -11.12 22.03 -5.08
C MET A 85 -10.80 23.05 -3.98
N ALA A 86 -11.62 24.05 -3.82
CA ALA A 86 -11.43 25.11 -2.81
C ALA A 86 -11.82 24.72 -1.36
N GLU A 87 -12.29 23.50 -1.15
CA GLU A 87 -12.78 23.05 0.17
C GLU A 87 -11.97 21.84 0.65
N THR A 88 -11.89 21.68 1.96
CA THR A 88 -11.37 20.47 2.60
C THR A 88 -12.42 19.36 2.59
N ARG A 89 -12.00 18.09 2.56
CA ARG A 89 -12.93 16.96 2.55
C ARG A 89 -12.48 15.82 3.43
N ASN A 90 -13.36 15.36 4.29
CA ASN A 90 -13.11 14.14 5.08
C ASN A 90 -13.48 12.88 4.29
N VAL A 91 -12.60 11.89 4.31
CA VAL A 91 -12.74 10.60 3.63
C VAL A 91 -12.50 9.48 4.64
N ILE A 92 -13.47 8.59 4.80
CA ILE A 92 -13.31 7.38 5.60
C ILE A 92 -12.88 6.24 4.67
N LEU A 93 -11.76 5.65 4.97
CA LEU A 93 -11.18 4.54 4.20
C LEU A 93 -11.79 3.20 4.59
N PRO A 94 -11.62 2.14 3.76
CA PRO A 94 -12.19 0.81 4.02
C PRO A 94 -11.69 0.11 5.29
N ASP A 95 -10.56 0.53 5.85
CA ASP A 95 -9.98 0.04 7.12
C ASP A 95 -10.43 0.85 8.35
N GLY A 96 -11.33 1.82 8.16
CA GLY A 96 -11.79 2.73 9.21
C GLY A 96 -10.85 3.90 9.49
N SER A 97 -9.74 4.04 8.76
CA SER A 97 -8.88 5.22 8.85
C SER A 97 -9.61 6.46 8.32
N SER A 98 -9.38 7.62 8.96
CA SER A 98 -9.90 8.92 8.53
C SER A 98 -8.81 9.73 7.85
N VAL A 99 -9.15 10.35 6.73
CA VAL A 99 -8.25 11.22 5.97
C VAL A 99 -8.97 12.53 5.69
N LEU A 100 -8.44 13.62 6.21
CA LEU A 100 -8.89 14.95 5.85
C LEU A 100 -8.00 15.48 4.72
N LEU A 101 -8.57 15.63 3.54
CA LEU A 101 -7.91 16.23 2.38
C LEU A 101 -7.97 17.74 2.46
N ASN A 102 -6.81 18.38 2.27
CA ASN A 102 -6.75 19.82 2.10
C ASN A 102 -7.25 20.23 0.71
N ARG A 103 -7.36 21.54 0.46
CA ARG A 103 -7.75 22.12 -0.83
C ARG A 103 -6.80 21.67 -1.94
N HIS A 104 -7.29 21.55 -3.17
CA HIS A 104 -6.52 21.16 -4.36
C HIS A 104 -5.70 19.87 -4.21
N SER A 105 -6.28 18.90 -3.49
CA SER A 105 -5.66 17.63 -3.18
C SER A 105 -6.44 16.46 -3.74
N SER A 106 -5.77 15.34 -3.97
CA SER A 106 -6.37 14.13 -4.51
C SER A 106 -5.84 12.89 -3.80
N LEU A 107 -6.74 12.02 -3.38
CA LEU A 107 -6.46 10.74 -2.75
C LEU A 107 -7.06 9.61 -3.58
N SER A 108 -6.21 8.66 -4.01
CA SER A 108 -6.65 7.44 -4.67
C SER A 108 -6.41 6.23 -3.76
N TYR A 109 -7.40 5.40 -3.58
CA TYR A 109 -7.36 4.22 -2.72
C TYR A 109 -8.25 3.10 -3.26
N PRO A 110 -7.96 1.83 -2.95
CA PRO A 110 -8.78 0.70 -3.40
C PRO A 110 -10.10 0.61 -2.61
N LYS A 111 -11.16 0.12 -3.25
CA LYS A 111 -12.44 -0.15 -2.58
C LYS A 111 -12.31 -1.10 -1.38
N ARG A 112 -11.29 -1.96 -1.37
CA ARG A 112 -10.92 -2.86 -0.27
C ARG A 112 -9.42 -3.07 -0.31
N PHE A 113 -8.76 -3.03 0.84
CA PHE A 113 -7.37 -3.45 0.97
C PHE A 113 -7.31 -4.98 0.92
N LYS A 114 -6.74 -5.55 -0.14
CA LYS A 114 -6.64 -7.01 -0.36
C LYS A 114 -5.22 -7.55 -0.15
N SER A 115 -4.22 -6.67 -0.16
CA SER A 115 -2.80 -7.01 0.00
C SER A 115 -2.38 -6.97 1.46
N ASP A 116 -1.16 -7.43 1.73
CA ASP A 116 -0.52 -7.35 3.04
C ASP A 116 -0.29 -5.89 3.50
N ASN A 117 -0.48 -4.92 2.58
CA ASN A 117 -0.35 -3.49 2.85
C ASN A 117 -1.65 -2.75 2.54
N ARG A 118 -1.89 -1.65 3.26
CA ARG A 118 -2.97 -0.69 3.02
C ARG A 118 -2.38 0.51 2.26
N GLU A 119 -2.45 0.49 0.94
CA GLU A 119 -1.80 1.49 0.10
C GLU A 119 -2.78 2.52 -0.44
N VAL A 120 -2.39 3.79 -0.33
CA VAL A 120 -3.11 4.94 -0.89
C VAL A 120 -2.14 5.85 -1.64
N GLN A 121 -2.62 6.59 -2.63
CA GLN A 121 -1.83 7.54 -3.40
C GLN A 121 -2.33 8.96 -3.11
N LEU A 122 -1.41 9.87 -2.77
CA LEU A 122 -1.70 11.26 -2.45
C LEU A 122 -0.99 12.20 -3.42
N THR A 123 -1.74 13.19 -3.90
CA THR A 123 -1.22 14.43 -4.51
C THR A 123 -1.84 15.61 -3.78
N GLY A 124 -1.06 16.61 -3.39
CA GLY A 124 -1.52 17.70 -2.54
C GLY A 124 -1.25 17.39 -1.07
N GLU A 125 -2.11 17.84 -0.18
CA GLU A 125 -1.93 17.73 1.26
C GLU A 125 -3.08 16.99 1.92
N ALA A 126 -2.74 16.14 2.92
CA ALA A 126 -3.73 15.45 3.72
C ALA A 126 -3.23 15.16 5.13
N TYR A 127 -4.16 15.25 6.07
CA TYR A 127 -3.99 14.78 7.43
C TYR A 127 -4.62 13.39 7.59
N PHE A 128 -3.88 12.48 8.19
CA PHE A 128 -4.24 11.09 8.34
C PHE A 128 -4.41 10.71 9.82
N GLU A 129 -5.51 10.08 10.14
CA GLU A 129 -5.76 9.36 11.38
C GLU A 129 -5.89 7.87 11.06
N VAL A 130 -4.76 7.15 11.09
CA VAL A 130 -4.69 5.77 10.64
C VAL A 130 -5.06 4.80 11.76
N SER A 131 -5.99 3.90 11.48
CA SER A 131 -6.40 2.81 12.37
C SER A 131 -5.21 1.88 12.66
N LYS A 132 -5.05 1.50 13.95
CA LYS A 132 -3.92 0.69 14.40
C LYS A 132 -4.03 -0.74 13.87
N ASP A 133 -3.08 -1.14 13.05
CA ASP A 133 -2.89 -2.52 12.57
C ASP A 133 -1.41 -2.78 12.34
N GLN A 134 -0.83 -3.65 13.18
CA GLN A 134 0.59 -3.99 13.13
C GLN A 134 0.92 -5.02 12.04
N LYS A 135 -0.08 -5.77 11.58
CA LYS A 135 0.11 -6.84 10.58
C LYS A 135 0.08 -6.31 9.15
N HIS A 136 -0.72 -5.26 8.91
CA HIS A 136 -0.90 -4.68 7.59
C HIS A 136 -0.48 -3.20 7.62
N PRO A 137 0.77 -2.86 7.28
CA PRO A 137 1.25 -1.50 7.22
C PRO A 137 0.39 -0.61 6.32
N PHE A 138 0.17 0.64 6.74
CA PHE A 138 -0.48 1.66 5.93
C PHE A 138 0.59 2.49 5.20
N ILE A 139 0.47 2.64 3.89
CA ILE A 139 1.48 3.29 3.05
C ILE A 139 0.83 4.40 2.24
N VAL A 140 1.24 5.64 2.51
CA VAL A 140 0.92 6.79 1.65
C VAL A 140 2.02 6.92 0.61
N GLN A 141 1.65 6.74 -0.65
CA GLN A 141 2.52 6.94 -1.79
C GLN A 141 2.30 8.34 -2.35
N THR A 142 3.37 9.12 -2.47
CA THR A 142 3.37 10.38 -3.22
C THR A 142 4.20 10.21 -4.50
N GLU A 143 4.39 11.24 -5.27
CA GLU A 143 5.25 11.21 -6.46
C GLU A 143 6.72 10.90 -6.10
N HIS A 144 7.21 11.38 -4.96
CA HIS A 144 8.64 11.34 -4.59
C HIS A 144 8.97 10.43 -3.41
N ILE A 145 8.06 10.31 -2.43
CA ILE A 145 8.30 9.55 -1.20
C ILE A 145 7.19 8.55 -0.91
N ASN A 146 7.52 7.57 -0.08
CA ASN A 146 6.58 6.67 0.58
C ASN A 146 6.60 6.93 2.07
N VAL A 147 5.42 7.00 2.69
CA VAL A 147 5.23 7.21 4.13
C VAL A 147 4.53 5.98 4.70
N GLN A 148 5.21 5.22 5.55
CA GLN A 148 4.72 3.96 6.12
C GLN A 148 4.43 4.11 7.61
N VAL A 149 3.25 3.64 8.05
CA VAL A 149 2.78 3.70 9.43
C VAL A 149 2.04 2.43 9.85
N LEU A 150 1.84 2.23 11.17
CA LEU A 150 1.09 1.10 11.73
C LEU A 150 -0.14 1.53 12.56
N GLY A 151 -0.38 2.84 12.68
CA GLY A 151 -1.46 3.41 13.49
C GLY A 151 -1.00 4.72 14.10
N THR A 152 -1.22 5.84 13.41
CA THR A 152 -0.45 7.06 13.56
C THR A 152 -1.30 8.24 13.12
N HIS A 153 -1.11 9.40 13.75
CA HIS A 153 -1.65 10.68 13.31
C HIS A 153 -0.52 11.52 12.72
N PHE A 154 -0.63 11.87 11.46
CA PHE A 154 0.42 12.57 10.72
C PHE A 154 -0.15 13.39 9.56
N ASN A 155 0.60 14.37 9.10
CA ASN A 155 0.31 15.17 7.93
C ASN A 155 1.31 14.88 6.81
N VAL A 156 0.87 14.94 5.57
CA VAL A 156 1.74 14.88 4.38
C VAL A 156 1.38 16.03 3.46
N ASP A 157 2.32 16.95 3.25
CA ASP A 157 2.28 17.99 2.22
C ASP A 157 3.13 17.56 1.03
N ALA A 158 2.47 17.22 -0.07
CA ALA A 158 3.06 16.73 -1.30
C ALA A 158 2.50 17.45 -2.54
N TYR A 159 2.23 18.75 -2.44
CA TYR A 159 1.84 19.56 -3.61
C TYR A 159 2.93 19.54 -4.67
N ARG A 160 2.52 19.38 -5.94
CA ARG A 160 3.46 19.28 -7.06
C ARG A 160 4.32 20.52 -7.22
N ASN A 161 3.76 21.70 -6.97
CA ASN A 161 4.43 22.99 -7.13
C ASN A 161 5.39 23.33 -5.97
N ASN A 162 5.31 22.60 -4.83
CA ASN A 162 6.25 22.79 -3.75
C ASN A 162 7.61 22.16 -4.09
N PRO A 163 8.75 22.81 -3.78
CA PRO A 163 10.09 22.26 -4.01
C PRO A 163 10.41 21.08 -3.09
N GLU A 164 9.62 20.90 -2.06
CA GLU A 164 9.79 19.91 -1.01
C GLU A 164 8.50 19.11 -0.78
N VAL A 165 8.68 17.92 -0.22
CA VAL A 165 7.57 17.13 0.37
C VAL A 165 7.81 17.08 1.87
N LYS A 166 6.82 17.49 2.67
CA LYS A 166 6.91 17.51 4.13
C LYS A 166 6.02 16.42 4.72
N THR A 167 6.53 15.71 5.73
CA THR A 167 5.75 14.74 6.53
C THR A 167 5.91 15.08 7.99
N THR A 168 4.85 15.51 8.65
CA THR A 168 4.85 15.93 10.06
C THR A 168 4.19 14.86 10.91
N LEU A 169 4.86 14.41 11.96
CA LEU A 169 4.34 13.41 12.88
C LEU A 169 3.77 14.06 14.14
N LEU A 170 2.49 13.75 14.42
CA LEU A 170 1.80 14.19 15.63
C LEU A 170 1.86 13.13 16.73
N THR A 171 1.43 11.90 16.43
CA THR A 171 1.43 10.78 17.40
C THR A 171 1.81 9.47 16.73
N GLY A 172 2.50 8.59 17.43
CA GLY A 172 2.91 7.28 16.94
C GLY A 172 4.33 7.27 16.37
N SER A 173 4.52 6.60 15.23
CA SER A 173 5.80 6.49 14.51
C SER A 173 5.57 6.43 13.02
N VAL A 174 6.38 7.14 12.26
CA VAL A 174 6.32 7.21 10.79
C VAL A 174 7.67 6.85 10.21
N ALA A 175 7.70 5.96 9.23
CA ALA A 175 8.88 5.72 8.41
C ALA A 175 8.69 6.40 7.04
N VAL A 176 9.58 7.33 6.72
CA VAL A 176 9.61 8.03 5.43
C VAL A 176 10.75 7.50 4.60
N SER A 177 10.51 7.19 3.34
CA SER A 177 11.55 6.78 2.39
C SER A 177 11.32 7.42 1.02
N ASN A 178 12.39 7.57 0.24
CA ASN A 178 12.25 7.92 -1.17
C ASN A 178 11.73 6.72 -1.99
N LYS A 179 11.34 6.94 -3.25
CA LYS A 179 10.78 5.88 -4.11
C LYS A 179 11.73 4.69 -4.34
N SER A 180 13.02 4.94 -4.41
CA SER A 180 14.04 3.88 -4.56
C SER A 180 14.37 3.16 -3.24
N ASN A 181 13.79 3.59 -2.13
CA ASN A 181 14.05 3.08 -0.77
C ASN A 181 15.53 3.18 -0.34
N SER A 182 16.33 3.97 -1.06
CA SER A 182 17.76 4.18 -0.79
C SER A 182 18.02 5.09 0.42
N VAL A 183 17.03 5.93 0.76
CA VAL A 183 17.07 6.79 1.95
C VAL A 183 15.80 6.51 2.76
N ARG A 184 15.99 6.24 4.06
CA ARG A 184 14.89 5.98 5.00
C ARG A 184 15.11 6.71 6.31
N MET A 185 14.04 7.27 6.87
CA MET A 185 14.04 7.98 8.13
C MET A 185 12.84 7.57 8.97
N ILE A 186 13.03 7.42 10.28
CA ILE A 186 11.93 7.18 11.23
C ILE A 186 11.75 8.44 12.04
N LEU A 187 10.51 8.95 12.06
CA LEU A 187 10.12 10.14 12.83
C LEU A 187 9.57 9.76 14.21
N LYS A 188 9.80 10.66 15.15
CA LYS A 188 9.16 10.74 16.47
C LYS A 188 8.15 11.90 16.49
N PRO A 189 7.20 11.94 17.43
CA PRO A 189 6.27 13.06 17.58
C PRO A 189 7.00 14.41 17.63
N ASN A 190 6.43 15.43 16.97
CA ASN A 190 7.00 16.75 16.73
C ASN A 190 8.24 16.78 15.83
N GLU A 191 8.48 15.72 15.05
CA GLU A 191 9.48 15.74 13.98
C GLU A 191 8.82 15.86 12.61
N ILE A 192 9.53 16.55 11.70
CA ILE A 192 9.15 16.74 10.31
C ILE A 192 10.25 16.13 9.44
N ALA A 193 9.87 15.25 8.52
CA ALA A 193 10.73 14.84 7.42
C ALA A 193 10.51 15.77 6.24
N ILE A 194 11.57 16.35 5.74
CA ILE A 194 11.58 17.25 4.57
C ILE A 194 12.39 16.59 3.47
N TYR A 195 11.70 16.25 2.38
CA TYR A 195 12.34 15.72 1.18
C TYR A 195 12.45 16.80 0.12
N ASN A 196 13.67 17.22 -0.19
CA ASN A 196 13.94 18.17 -1.26
C ASN A 196 13.94 17.46 -2.62
N LYS A 197 13.05 17.89 -3.52
CA LYS A 197 12.82 17.23 -4.82
C LYS A 197 13.99 17.41 -5.79
N VAL A 198 14.68 18.54 -5.74
CA VAL A 198 15.81 18.84 -6.62
C VAL A 198 17.05 18.08 -6.18
N GLY A 199 17.37 18.15 -4.89
CA GLY A 199 18.56 17.52 -4.32
C GLY A 199 18.40 16.05 -3.96
N ASN A 200 17.20 15.48 -4.08
CA ASN A 200 16.86 14.11 -3.65
C ASN A 200 17.30 13.81 -2.20
N LYS A 201 17.28 14.83 -1.34
CA LYS A 201 17.78 14.76 0.03
C LYS A 201 16.63 14.74 1.02
N LEU A 202 16.69 13.81 1.95
CA LEU A 202 15.75 13.70 3.08
C LEU A 202 16.43 14.24 4.34
N THR A 203 15.84 15.26 4.97
CA THR A 203 16.32 15.89 6.19
C THR A 203 15.26 15.84 7.28
N ARG A 204 15.69 15.97 8.54
CA ARG A 204 14.81 16.03 9.71
C ARG A 204 14.85 17.42 10.31
N GLN A 205 13.69 17.91 10.67
CA GLN A 205 13.50 19.13 11.47
C GLN A 205 12.66 18.79 12.69
N VAL A 206 12.88 19.46 13.80
CA VAL A 206 12.04 19.39 15.00
C VAL A 206 11.19 20.65 15.04
N THR A 207 9.88 20.49 15.17
CA THR A 207 8.95 21.61 15.39
C THR A 207 8.60 21.74 16.87
N LYS A 208 8.32 22.94 17.32
CA LYS A 208 7.87 23.19 18.70
C LYS A 208 6.48 22.60 18.93
N ASN A 209 5.65 22.62 17.92
CA ASN A 209 4.27 22.13 18.00
C ASN A 209 3.82 21.61 16.63
N ALA A 210 3.74 20.29 16.47
CA ALA A 210 3.28 19.68 15.22
C ALA A 210 1.83 20.05 14.84
N LYS A 211 1.02 20.55 15.79
CA LYS A 211 -0.33 21.00 15.50
C LYS A 211 -0.37 22.27 14.65
N ASP A 212 0.66 23.10 14.72
CA ASP A 212 0.71 24.31 13.91
C ASP A 212 0.81 23.97 12.42
N GLU A 213 1.45 22.85 12.07
CA GLU A 213 1.58 22.33 10.69
C GLU A 213 0.24 21.79 10.11
N ILE A 214 -0.78 21.64 10.95
CA ILE A 214 -2.11 21.17 10.56
C ILE A 214 -3.21 22.18 10.86
N SER A 215 -2.84 23.45 11.13
CA SER A 215 -3.77 24.53 11.44
C SER A 215 -4.78 24.79 10.31
N TRP A 216 -4.38 24.51 9.06
CA TRP A 216 -5.24 24.57 7.89
C TRP A 216 -6.54 23.73 8.04
N ARG A 217 -6.50 22.68 8.86
CA ARG A 217 -7.64 21.82 9.18
C ARG A 217 -8.79 22.59 9.85
N ASP A 218 -8.43 23.55 10.65
CA ASP A 218 -9.37 24.42 11.38
C ASP A 218 -9.59 25.76 10.64
N GLY A 219 -9.05 25.88 9.41
CA GLY A 219 -9.12 27.11 8.61
C GLY A 219 -8.18 28.21 9.09
N GLU A 220 -7.18 27.84 9.91
CA GLU A 220 -6.21 28.78 10.46
C GLU A 220 -4.92 28.79 9.62
N PHE A 221 -4.24 29.96 9.59
CA PHE A 221 -2.88 30.09 9.07
C PHE A 221 -1.96 30.54 10.19
N ILE A 222 -0.94 29.74 10.48
CA ILE A 222 0.03 30.01 11.54
C ILE A 222 1.43 30.05 10.92
N PHE A 223 1.96 31.23 10.79
CA PHE A 223 3.33 31.47 10.33
C PHE A 223 4.22 31.74 11.55
N ASP A 224 5.14 30.83 11.89
CA ASP A 224 6.14 31.04 12.95
C ASP A 224 7.53 31.15 12.32
N ASN A 225 7.96 32.40 12.12
CA ASN A 225 9.27 32.69 11.51
C ASN A 225 9.46 32.00 10.15
N LEU A 226 8.39 31.97 9.32
CA LEU A 226 8.40 31.34 7.99
C LEU A 226 8.94 32.29 6.92
N PRO A 227 9.72 31.80 5.94
CA PRO A 227 10.12 32.59 4.77
C PRO A 227 8.89 32.98 3.95
N LEU A 228 8.86 34.23 3.46
CA LEU A 228 7.76 34.74 2.64
C LEU A 228 7.51 33.86 1.40
N GLY A 229 8.57 33.25 0.83
CA GLY A 229 8.42 32.30 -0.26
C GLY A 229 7.63 31.05 0.11
N GLU A 230 7.69 30.57 1.35
CA GLU A 230 6.87 29.47 1.86
C GLU A 230 5.44 29.90 2.11
N ILE A 231 5.26 31.08 2.74
CA ILE A 231 3.92 31.69 2.98
C ILE A 231 3.20 31.89 1.65
N ALA A 232 3.86 32.45 0.65
CA ALA A 232 3.27 32.67 -0.67
C ALA A 232 2.82 31.36 -1.33
N ARG A 233 3.58 30.28 -1.18
CA ARG A 233 3.20 28.95 -1.70
C ARG A 233 2.02 28.35 -0.95
N GLU A 234 2.04 28.42 0.39
CA GLU A 234 0.95 27.93 1.23
C GLU A 234 -0.37 28.66 0.91
N LEU A 235 -0.35 29.99 0.83
CA LEU A 235 -1.50 30.78 0.43
C LEU A 235 -1.92 30.49 -1.02
N SER A 236 -0.96 30.35 -1.93
CA SER A 236 -1.25 30.01 -3.33
C SER A 236 -1.97 28.65 -3.45
N ASN A 237 -1.50 27.64 -2.71
CA ASN A 237 -2.14 26.30 -2.68
C ASN A 237 -3.51 26.34 -2.01
N SER A 238 -3.66 27.14 -0.94
CA SER A 238 -4.92 27.18 -0.19
C SER A 238 -6.03 27.94 -0.92
N PHE A 239 -5.67 28.97 -1.71
CA PHE A 239 -6.64 29.85 -2.38
C PHE A 239 -6.67 29.73 -3.89
N ASP A 240 -5.94 28.76 -4.47
CA ASP A 240 -5.82 28.55 -5.93
C ASP A 240 -5.47 29.84 -6.69
N THR A 241 -4.66 30.67 -6.10
CA THR A 241 -4.27 31.95 -6.67
C THR A 241 -2.75 32.01 -6.75
N PRO A 242 -2.14 32.02 -7.95
CA PRO A 242 -0.70 32.14 -8.08
C PRO A 242 -0.17 33.42 -7.43
N ILE A 243 0.76 33.28 -6.50
CA ILE A 243 1.44 34.38 -5.81
C ILE A 243 2.90 34.36 -6.24
N HIS A 244 3.32 35.40 -6.94
CA HIS A 244 4.67 35.57 -7.43
C HIS A 244 5.42 36.64 -6.63
N ILE A 245 6.63 36.31 -6.17
CA ILE A 245 7.51 37.29 -5.51
C ILE A 245 8.50 37.79 -6.56
N ALA A 246 8.36 39.04 -6.96
CA ALA A 246 9.18 39.65 -7.99
C ALA A 246 10.64 39.88 -7.50
N ASP A 247 10.78 40.28 -6.24
CA ASP A 247 12.09 40.56 -5.64
C ASP A 247 12.61 39.33 -4.88
N THR A 248 13.66 38.71 -5.38
CA THR A 248 14.27 37.50 -4.80
C THR A 248 14.72 37.66 -3.36
N SER A 249 15.11 38.90 -2.96
CA SER A 249 15.47 39.22 -1.57
C SER A 249 14.32 38.99 -0.57
N LEU A 250 13.07 39.15 -1.01
CA LEU A 250 11.88 38.93 -0.18
C LEU A 250 11.58 37.44 0.03
N GLN A 251 12.08 36.55 -0.82
CA GLN A 251 11.78 35.11 -0.68
C GLN A 251 12.25 34.54 0.66
N SER A 252 13.38 35.01 1.17
CA SER A 252 13.95 34.58 2.44
C SER A 252 13.50 35.43 3.64
N TYR A 253 12.74 36.50 3.39
CA TYR A 253 12.22 37.37 4.46
C TYR A 253 11.27 36.61 5.38
N ARG A 254 11.53 36.64 6.68
CA ARG A 254 10.80 35.81 7.64
C ARG A 254 9.70 36.59 8.34
N ILE A 255 8.51 35.97 8.38
CA ILE A 255 7.31 36.58 8.95
C ILE A 255 6.75 35.65 10.03
N SER A 256 6.26 36.24 11.11
CA SER A 256 5.44 35.58 12.12
C SER A 256 4.08 36.27 12.18
N ALA A 257 3.04 35.52 11.87
CA ALA A 257 1.64 35.99 11.90
C ALA A 257 0.69 34.83 12.18
N ARG A 258 -0.50 35.13 12.71
CA ARG A 258 -1.53 34.11 12.98
C ARG A 258 -2.90 34.64 12.56
N PHE A 259 -3.57 33.83 11.75
CA PHE A 259 -4.93 34.08 11.27
C PHE A 259 -5.79 32.88 11.69
N ARG A 260 -6.86 33.17 12.48
CA ARG A 260 -7.63 32.12 13.18
C ARG A 260 -9.13 32.12 12.92
N ASN A 261 -9.61 33.09 12.14
CA ASN A 261 -11.05 33.29 11.94
C ASN A 261 -11.50 32.91 10.52
N GLY A 262 -10.70 32.13 9.77
CA GLY A 262 -11.01 31.78 8.40
C GLY A 262 -10.87 32.96 7.44
N GLU A 263 -9.88 33.85 7.70
CA GLU A 263 -9.62 35.02 6.88
C GLU A 263 -9.38 34.62 5.41
N ASP A 264 -9.92 35.40 4.50
CA ASP A 264 -9.69 35.24 3.07
C ASP A 264 -8.31 35.77 2.64
N LEU A 265 -7.91 35.45 1.41
CA LEU A 265 -6.59 35.80 0.89
C LEU A 265 -6.35 37.32 0.89
N GLU A 266 -7.37 38.10 0.53
CA GLU A 266 -7.27 39.56 0.48
C GLU A 266 -7.02 40.13 1.87
N THR A 267 -7.75 39.65 2.88
CA THR A 267 -7.57 40.05 4.28
C THR A 267 -6.18 39.70 4.79
N ILE A 268 -5.71 38.46 4.52
CA ILE A 268 -4.35 38.02 4.92
C ILE A 268 -3.29 38.93 4.31
N LEU A 269 -3.35 39.14 2.99
CA LEU A 269 -2.36 39.97 2.29
C LEU A 269 -2.44 41.45 2.75
N SER A 270 -3.64 41.97 2.98
CA SER A 270 -3.83 43.34 3.49
C SER A 270 -3.18 43.52 4.85
N VAL A 271 -3.40 42.57 5.78
CA VAL A 271 -2.79 42.63 7.13
C VAL A 271 -1.28 42.59 7.03
N LEU A 272 -0.70 41.67 6.24
CA LEU A 272 0.74 41.56 6.05
C LEU A 272 1.34 42.79 5.35
N HIS A 273 0.64 43.40 4.40
CA HIS A 273 1.01 44.65 3.77
C HIS A 273 1.04 45.83 4.76
N HIS A 274 -0.04 45.97 5.56
CA HIS A 274 -0.12 47.06 6.56
C HIS A 274 0.93 46.90 7.68
N ALA A 275 1.29 45.66 8.02
CA ALA A 275 2.39 45.38 8.95
C ALA A 275 3.78 45.76 8.41
N GLY A 276 3.85 46.21 7.15
CA GLY A 276 5.09 46.79 6.60
C GLY A 276 5.98 45.78 5.88
N TYR A 277 5.53 44.53 5.72
CA TYR A 277 6.40 43.49 5.18
C TYR A 277 6.67 43.59 3.68
N PHE A 278 5.67 43.96 2.86
CA PHE A 278 5.80 44.06 1.42
C PHE A 278 4.68 44.93 0.79
N ASN A 279 4.81 45.25 -0.51
CA ASN A 279 3.72 45.70 -1.34
C ASN A 279 3.19 44.52 -2.18
N TYR A 280 1.92 44.56 -2.56
CA TYR A 280 1.37 43.61 -3.51
C TYR A 280 0.44 44.32 -4.51
N SER A 281 0.38 43.72 -5.71
CA SER A 281 -0.61 44.10 -6.74
C SER A 281 -1.33 42.85 -7.20
N GLN A 282 -2.63 42.98 -7.43
CA GLN A 282 -3.45 41.90 -7.93
C GLN A 282 -3.84 42.19 -9.37
N ASN A 283 -3.44 41.31 -10.27
CA ASN A 283 -3.91 41.28 -11.66
C ASN A 283 -4.89 40.10 -11.79
N ASN A 284 -5.81 40.16 -12.73
CA ASN A 284 -6.99 39.27 -12.89
C ASN A 284 -6.82 37.76 -12.59
N LYS A 285 -5.61 37.24 -12.44
CA LYS A 285 -5.35 35.81 -12.17
C LYS A 285 -4.12 35.54 -11.30
N GLN A 286 -3.38 36.55 -10.86
CA GLN A 286 -2.17 36.38 -10.07
C GLN A 286 -1.92 37.55 -9.15
N ILE A 287 -1.22 37.29 -8.06
CA ILE A 287 -0.74 38.30 -7.13
C ILE A 287 0.77 38.42 -7.30
N VAL A 288 1.26 39.66 -7.36
CA VAL A 288 2.69 39.98 -7.45
C VAL A 288 3.09 40.74 -6.20
N ILE A 289 4.06 40.19 -5.45
CA ILE A 289 4.63 40.79 -4.23
C ILE A 289 5.94 41.49 -4.61
N THR A 290 6.10 42.72 -4.15
CA THR A 290 7.28 43.57 -4.39
C THR A 290 7.76 44.21 -3.09
N THR A 291 9.01 44.68 -3.09
CA THR A 291 9.59 45.38 -1.94
C THR A 291 8.92 46.73 -1.73
N LYS A 292 8.72 47.14 -0.49
CA LYS A 292 8.34 48.52 -0.18
C LYS A 292 9.52 49.46 -0.47
N PRO A 293 9.26 50.64 -1.07
CA PRO A 293 10.34 51.61 -1.40
C PRO A 293 11.16 52.07 -0.20
N ASP A 294 10.57 52.04 0.99
CA ASP A 294 11.17 52.55 2.24
C ASP A 294 11.98 51.49 3.01
N LEU A 295 12.16 50.30 2.48
CA LEU A 295 12.95 49.18 3.05
C LEU A 295 14.31 48.98 2.37
N LYS A 296 14.80 50.02 1.70
CA LYS A 296 16.15 50.05 1.11
C LYS A 296 17.19 50.54 2.08
#